data_420e66223b817dfbb1e95d2c455dfe90
#
_entry.id   420e66223b817dfbb1e95d2c455dfe90
#
_cell.length_a   1.000
_cell.length_b   1.000
_cell.length_c   1.000
_cell.angle_alpha   90.00
_cell.angle_beta   90.00
_cell.angle_gamma   90.00
#
_symmetry.space_group_name_H-M   'P 1'
#
loop_
_entity.id
_entity.type
_entity.pdbx_description
1 polymer ?
#
loop_
_entity_poly.entity_id
_entity_poly.type
_entity_poly.pdbx_seq_one_letter_code
_entity_poly.pdbx_strand_id
1 'polypeptide(L)'
;MNQANLQVNGNQVINSTDKTTEIPFNFTVNTNNRTGYIATLSAETENTALTNASSAVGAKIDSIDADLSLNNLPNNTWGYKFGTSMNYAPIPALSTPAQIIQTAGKTNGNESNQLSIGMKLADNLESGNYTNKLILSFVSNPYTMRAVMTNGPDFNTRVGRLDVNQTYEDEFGNKDHIYSIKRSLLNADLVPTNAINIEDELESEFQIKAWFDLVKNTVYFWTEAQNIELNKDCRNMFRFFSKVTSIDTVLFKTNDVEDMQNMFKDMASIENINLSSFNTQKVTNMSGMFYAMHAIKNLNLESFQTDNVLNMNGMFANMINLTSLNLENFNTKKVIDMGRMFHADYELENLDVSSFNTGAVTDMHEMFRYVKKISSLNLSSFNTRNVADMSYMFSGMDKISNLDLSNFETGSVINMRDLFSDMPSLVSLDISQFATHNVANMYSMFSISETDTDKLEKIYVNNNFDTSQLTNFANMFKNRKKLRGGAGSFLPDPSTADKSWLCIDDPTHGRSGYFTRKL
;
A
#
# COMPACT_ATOMS: atom_id res chain seq x y z
N MET A 1 -10.33 34.65 25.60
CA MET A 1 -10.10 33.79 26.80
C MET A 1 -10.60 34.53 28.02
N ASN A 2 -11.40 33.92 28.87
CA ASN A 2 -11.80 34.53 30.12
C ASN A 2 -10.63 34.50 31.10
N GLN A 3 -10.33 35.61 31.73
CA GLN A 3 -9.31 35.71 32.79
C GLN A 3 -9.84 35.04 34.05
N ALA A 4 -9.12 34.04 34.60
CA ALA A 4 -9.45 33.42 35.87
C ALA A 4 -8.62 34.05 36.98
N ASN A 5 -9.28 34.48 38.06
CA ASN A 5 -8.62 34.96 39.26
C ASN A 5 -8.57 33.81 40.28
N LEU A 6 -7.33 33.39 40.63
CA LEU A 6 -7.10 32.43 41.73
C LEU A 6 -6.69 33.19 42.97
N GLN A 7 -7.35 32.95 44.09
CA GLN A 7 -7.09 33.64 45.35
C GLN A 7 -6.85 32.63 46.46
N VAL A 8 -5.83 32.89 47.30
CA VAL A 8 -5.49 32.09 48.48
C VAL A 8 -5.59 32.96 49.73
N ASN A 9 -6.25 32.46 50.75
CA ASN A 9 -6.21 33.08 52.07
C ASN A 9 -4.93 32.66 52.80
N GLY A 10 -3.93 33.54 52.80
CA GLY A 10 -2.60 33.29 53.43
C GLY A 10 -2.67 32.94 54.93
N ASN A 11 -3.61 33.53 55.68
CA ASN A 11 -3.77 33.22 57.09
C ASN A 11 -4.22 31.76 57.32
N GLN A 12 -5.06 31.21 56.45
CA GLN A 12 -5.44 29.80 56.56
C GLN A 12 -4.27 28.88 56.26
N VAL A 13 -3.41 29.24 55.30
CA VAL A 13 -2.19 28.46 54.98
C VAL A 13 -1.18 28.50 56.11
N ILE A 14 -0.87 29.70 56.63
CA ILE A 14 0.11 29.86 57.72
C ILE A 14 -0.35 29.13 59.00
N ASN A 15 -1.64 29.10 59.25
CA ASN A 15 -2.21 28.41 60.41
C ASN A 15 -2.49 26.93 60.18
N SER A 16 -2.24 26.40 58.99
CA SER A 16 -2.34 24.96 58.72
C SER A 16 -1.15 24.19 59.33
N THR A 17 -1.33 22.89 59.57
CA THR A 17 -0.29 22.02 60.13
C THR A 17 0.96 21.99 59.25
N ASP A 18 0.76 21.87 57.92
CA ASP A 18 1.84 21.70 56.94
C ASP A 18 2.27 23.03 56.31
N LYS A 19 1.54 24.10 56.59
CA LYS A 19 1.72 25.45 55.99
C LYS A 19 1.68 25.50 54.47
N THR A 20 1.07 24.51 53.89
CA THR A 20 0.97 24.32 52.42
C THR A 20 -0.47 24.47 51.96
N THR A 21 -0.63 24.83 50.67
CA THR A 21 -1.94 24.82 49.98
C THR A 21 -1.75 24.49 48.55
N GLU A 22 -2.81 23.90 47.96
CA GLU A 22 -2.93 23.63 46.53
C GLU A 22 -4.22 24.25 46.01
N ILE A 23 -4.15 24.91 44.86
CA ILE A 23 -5.31 25.45 44.14
C ILE A 23 -5.36 24.79 42.74
N PRO A 24 -6.35 23.94 42.51
CA PRO A 24 -6.58 23.39 41.15
C PRO A 24 -7.26 24.43 40.26
N PHE A 25 -6.84 24.46 39.01
CA PHE A 25 -7.44 25.21 37.92
C PHE A 25 -7.75 24.27 36.77
N ASN A 26 -9.03 24.14 36.43
CA ASN A 26 -9.46 23.29 35.32
C ASN A 26 -9.74 24.15 34.09
N PHE A 27 -9.30 23.67 32.94
CA PHE A 27 -9.62 24.26 31.65
C PHE A 27 -9.89 23.17 30.62
N THR A 28 -10.66 23.51 29.58
CA THR A 28 -10.99 22.58 28.48
C THR A 28 -10.39 23.09 27.20
N VAL A 29 -9.93 22.16 26.36
CA VAL A 29 -9.48 22.44 24.99
C VAL A 29 -10.34 21.63 24.03
N ASN A 30 -10.79 22.30 22.97
CA ASN A 30 -11.47 21.68 21.86
C ASN A 30 -10.90 22.24 20.57
N THR A 31 -10.35 21.36 19.74
CA THR A 31 -9.80 21.72 18.44
C THR A 31 -10.08 20.64 17.40
N ASN A 32 -10.42 21.05 16.20
CA ASN A 32 -10.53 20.19 15.03
C ASN A 32 -9.21 20.09 14.25
N ASN A 33 -8.13 20.74 14.72
CA ASN A 33 -6.83 20.66 14.08
C ASN A 33 -6.26 19.23 14.13
N ARG A 34 -6.08 18.60 12.98
CA ARG A 34 -5.62 17.21 12.83
C ARG A 34 -4.18 16.98 13.26
N THR A 35 -3.37 18.04 13.26
CA THR A 35 -1.98 17.96 13.72
C THR A 35 -1.83 18.28 15.20
N GLY A 36 -2.95 18.62 15.87
CA GLY A 36 -2.98 18.91 17.27
C GLY A 36 -2.56 20.33 17.64
N TYR A 37 -2.16 20.51 18.91
CA TYR A 37 -1.77 21.81 19.46
C TYR A 37 -0.68 21.65 20.53
N ILE A 38 -0.03 22.76 20.80
CA ILE A 38 0.90 22.92 21.91
C ILE A 38 0.28 23.91 22.89
N ALA A 39 0.31 23.59 24.19
CA ALA A 39 0.01 24.55 25.25
C ALA A 39 1.27 24.82 26.08
N THR A 40 1.49 26.11 26.38
CA THR A 40 2.60 26.56 27.20
C THR A 40 2.12 27.40 28.37
N LEU A 41 2.86 27.35 29.47
CA LEU A 41 2.67 28.17 30.65
C LEU A 41 3.88 29.09 30.83
N SER A 42 3.64 30.36 31.18
CA SER A 42 4.68 31.28 31.61
C SER A 42 4.12 32.33 32.56
N ALA A 43 4.99 33.01 33.35
CA ALA A 43 4.65 34.30 33.92
C ALA A 43 4.47 35.38 32.83
N GLU A 44 3.76 36.45 33.10
CA GLU A 44 3.58 37.57 32.16
C GLU A 44 4.87 38.36 31.91
N THR A 45 5.83 38.24 32.82
CA THR A 45 7.13 38.92 32.77
C THR A 45 8.25 37.97 33.13
N GLU A 46 9.48 38.47 33.17
CA GLU A 46 10.63 37.70 33.70
C GLU A 46 10.57 37.48 35.19
N ASN A 47 9.72 38.20 35.91
CA ASN A 47 9.51 38.00 37.35
C ASN A 47 8.56 36.82 37.60
N THR A 48 9.06 35.77 38.17
CA THR A 48 8.30 34.55 38.50
C THR A 48 7.80 34.51 39.98
N ALA A 49 8.17 35.49 40.81
CA ALA A 49 7.70 35.58 42.19
C ALA A 49 6.32 36.22 42.28
N LEU A 50 5.55 35.81 43.29
CA LEU A 50 4.40 36.58 43.74
C LEU A 50 4.92 37.78 44.55
N THR A 51 4.60 39.00 44.13
CA THR A 51 5.10 40.23 44.73
C THR A 51 4.01 40.98 45.47
N ASN A 52 4.38 41.59 46.62
CA ASN A 52 3.51 42.48 47.37
C ASN A 52 3.87 43.93 47.07
N ALA A 53 3.07 44.63 46.30
CA ALA A 53 3.29 46.01 45.91
C ALA A 53 3.30 47.00 47.07
N SER A 54 2.73 46.62 48.22
CA SER A 54 2.65 47.44 49.44
C SER A 54 3.71 47.08 50.46
N SER A 55 4.62 46.14 50.18
CA SER A 55 5.67 45.72 51.13
C SER A 55 6.71 46.81 51.35
N ALA A 56 6.95 47.10 52.61
CA ALA A 56 8.00 48.04 53.01
C ALA A 56 9.42 47.45 52.93
N VAL A 57 9.52 46.10 52.95
CA VAL A 57 10.79 45.36 52.93
C VAL A 57 11.01 44.54 51.64
N GLY A 58 10.11 44.66 50.66
CA GLY A 58 10.20 43.92 49.40
C GLY A 58 9.85 42.43 49.55
N ALA A 59 8.94 42.10 50.48
CA ALA A 59 8.54 40.71 50.68
C ALA A 59 7.93 40.08 49.43
N LYS A 60 8.29 38.82 49.18
CA LYS A 60 7.85 38.04 48.01
C LYS A 60 7.71 36.56 48.37
N ILE A 61 6.96 35.85 47.51
CA ILE A 61 6.90 34.39 47.53
C ILE A 61 7.59 33.95 46.22
N ASP A 62 8.79 33.40 46.36
CA ASP A 62 9.64 33.06 45.20
C ASP A 62 9.14 31.79 44.47
N SER A 63 9.40 31.67 43.18
CA SER A 63 9.28 30.41 42.49
C SER A 63 10.29 29.41 43.04
N ILE A 64 9.91 28.14 43.17
CA ILE A 64 10.88 27.05 43.42
C ILE A 64 11.88 26.99 42.24
N ASP A 65 13.03 26.37 42.48
CA ASP A 65 14.14 26.22 41.52
C ASP A 65 14.31 24.79 41.00
N ALA A 66 13.58 23.83 41.56
CA ALA A 66 13.57 22.42 41.18
C ALA A 66 12.20 21.79 41.40
N ASP A 67 11.95 20.63 40.80
CA ASP A 67 10.72 19.86 40.99
C ASP A 67 10.63 19.28 42.39
N LEU A 68 9.61 19.68 43.16
CA LEU A 68 9.42 19.30 44.56
C LEU A 68 7.98 18.86 44.84
N SER A 69 7.79 17.89 45.75
CA SER A 69 6.46 17.60 46.30
C SER A 69 5.96 18.75 47.17
N LEU A 70 4.63 18.88 47.31
CA LEU A 70 4.01 19.99 48.04
C LEU A 70 4.59 20.21 49.44
N ASN A 71 4.80 19.13 50.20
CA ASN A 71 5.32 19.19 51.57
C ASN A 71 6.81 19.58 51.64
N ASN A 72 7.55 19.32 50.55
CA ASN A 72 8.97 19.62 50.46
C ASN A 72 9.28 21.02 49.91
N LEU A 73 8.26 21.80 49.55
CA LEU A 73 8.46 23.18 49.14
C LEU A 73 9.21 23.97 50.24
N PRO A 74 10.20 24.80 49.90
CA PRO A 74 10.79 25.76 50.82
C PRO A 74 9.74 26.77 51.31
N ASN A 75 9.96 27.35 52.49
CA ASN A 75 9.08 28.39 53.00
C ASN A 75 9.07 29.63 52.10
N ASN A 76 7.91 30.23 51.90
CA ASN A 76 7.64 31.38 51.04
C ASN A 76 8.01 31.10 49.58
N THR A 77 7.67 29.89 49.10
CA THR A 77 7.80 29.53 47.70
C THR A 77 6.51 28.97 47.13
N TRP A 78 6.43 29.01 45.79
CA TRP A 78 5.33 28.47 45.00
C TRP A 78 5.80 27.83 43.71
N GLY A 79 4.96 26.98 43.15
CA GLY A 79 5.20 26.30 41.88
C GLY A 79 3.90 25.84 41.26
N TYR A 80 4.00 25.24 40.07
CA TYR A 80 2.85 24.64 39.38
C TYR A 80 3.06 23.15 39.15
N LYS A 81 1.98 22.41 39.02
CA LYS A 81 1.99 21.05 38.45
C LYS A 81 0.87 20.91 37.42
N PHE A 82 1.07 20.01 36.45
CA PHE A 82 0.11 19.77 35.39
C PHE A 82 -0.29 18.28 35.33
N GLY A 83 -1.59 18.04 35.13
CA GLY A 83 -2.16 16.69 35.01
C GLY A 83 -1.93 15.83 36.26
N THR A 84 -1.38 14.64 36.04
CA THR A 84 -1.15 13.65 37.11
C THR A 84 0.20 13.78 37.80
N SER A 85 0.97 14.85 37.53
CA SER A 85 2.26 15.06 38.19
C SER A 85 2.12 15.10 39.74
N MET A 86 3.01 14.43 40.43
CA MET A 86 3.09 14.45 41.90
C MET A 86 3.92 15.62 42.40
N ASN A 87 4.81 16.17 41.58
CA ASN A 87 5.71 17.26 41.93
C ASN A 87 5.28 18.58 41.26
N TYR A 88 5.59 19.66 41.93
CA TYR A 88 5.47 21.04 41.45
C TYR A 88 6.77 21.43 40.79
N ALA A 89 6.67 22.04 39.65
CA ALA A 89 7.77 22.60 38.87
C ALA A 89 7.92 24.11 39.12
N PRO A 90 9.09 24.69 38.87
CA PRO A 90 9.32 26.13 38.89
C PRO A 90 8.38 26.89 37.97
N ILE A 91 7.92 28.08 38.40
CA ILE A 91 7.13 28.97 37.52
C ILE A 91 8.03 29.45 36.39
N PRO A 92 7.68 29.17 35.11
CA PRO A 92 8.50 29.56 33.97
C PRO A 92 8.38 31.07 33.70
N ALA A 93 9.49 31.72 33.35
CA ALA A 93 9.54 33.12 32.96
C ALA A 93 8.93 33.32 31.54
N LEU A 94 8.67 34.58 31.17
CA LEU A 94 8.12 34.91 29.85
C LEU A 94 9.04 34.45 28.72
N SER A 95 10.36 34.63 28.86
CA SER A 95 11.33 34.23 27.81
C SER A 95 11.56 32.71 27.73
N THR A 96 11.15 31.94 28.75
CA THR A 96 11.35 30.50 28.84
C THR A 96 10.06 29.76 29.20
N PRO A 97 9.00 29.85 28.41
CA PRO A 97 7.72 29.22 28.69
C PRO A 97 7.84 27.68 28.74
N ALA A 98 7.21 27.06 29.72
CA ALA A 98 7.17 25.61 29.82
C ALA A 98 6.08 25.02 28.93
N GLN A 99 6.41 24.04 28.13
CA GLN A 99 5.43 23.28 27.38
C GLN A 99 4.73 22.29 28.31
N ILE A 100 3.40 22.43 28.48
CA ILE A 100 2.59 21.62 29.39
C ILE A 100 1.72 20.60 28.64
N ILE A 101 1.38 20.86 27.38
CA ILE A 101 0.63 19.95 26.53
C ILE A 101 1.28 19.94 25.14
N GLN A 102 1.35 18.75 24.53
CA GLN A 102 1.61 18.56 23.12
C GLN A 102 0.76 17.41 22.62
N THR A 103 -0.04 17.65 21.60
CA THR A 103 -0.89 16.63 20.95
C THR A 103 -0.54 16.49 19.48
N ALA A 104 -0.87 15.33 18.89
CA ALA A 104 -0.61 15.03 17.49
C ALA A 104 -1.91 14.89 16.66
N GLY A 105 -3.05 15.25 17.20
CA GLY A 105 -4.35 15.10 16.55
C GLY A 105 -5.42 16.03 17.10
N LYS A 106 -6.58 16.02 16.47
CA LYS A 106 -7.79 16.73 16.95
C LYS A 106 -8.19 16.21 18.34
N THR A 107 -8.81 17.07 19.15
CA THR A 107 -9.38 16.63 20.42
C THR A 107 -10.61 15.73 20.19
N ASN A 108 -10.82 14.80 21.13
CA ASN A 108 -12.04 13.99 21.14
C ASN A 108 -13.13 14.70 21.96
N GLY A 109 -13.72 15.73 21.37
CA GLY A 109 -14.64 16.64 22.07
C GLY A 109 -13.89 17.63 22.97
N ASN A 110 -14.46 17.96 24.14
CA ASN A 110 -13.85 18.85 25.13
C ASN A 110 -12.88 18.06 26.03
N GLU A 111 -11.60 18.19 25.78
CA GLU A 111 -10.57 17.59 26.64
C GLU A 111 -10.37 18.44 27.88
N SER A 112 -10.61 17.83 29.05
CA SER A 112 -10.44 18.49 30.35
C SER A 112 -9.01 18.34 30.84
N ASN A 113 -8.40 19.45 31.25
CA ASN A 113 -7.05 19.53 31.73
C ASN A 113 -7.02 20.22 33.11
N GLN A 114 -6.12 19.81 33.98
CA GLN A 114 -5.94 20.39 35.31
C GLN A 114 -4.53 20.92 35.47
N LEU A 115 -4.43 22.19 35.84
CA LEU A 115 -3.23 22.86 36.34
C LEU A 115 -3.44 23.12 37.81
N SER A 116 -2.47 22.82 38.65
CA SER A 116 -2.55 23.16 40.09
C SER A 116 -1.39 24.07 40.49
N ILE A 117 -1.69 25.06 41.30
CA ILE A 117 -0.70 25.92 41.92
C ILE A 117 -0.53 25.48 43.37
N GLY A 118 0.71 25.19 43.73
CA GLY A 118 1.07 24.85 45.13
C GLY A 118 1.95 25.90 45.75
N MET A 119 1.79 26.14 47.04
CA MET A 119 2.66 27.06 47.78
C MET A 119 2.84 26.62 49.22
N LYS A 120 3.94 27.08 49.86
CA LYS A 120 4.24 26.94 51.27
C LYS A 120 4.63 28.28 51.85
N LEU A 121 4.00 28.67 52.96
CA LEU A 121 4.20 29.98 53.61
C LEU A 121 4.88 29.83 54.98
N ALA A 122 5.65 30.84 55.37
CA ALA A 122 6.25 30.94 56.71
C ALA A 122 5.44 31.87 57.61
N ASP A 123 5.54 31.66 58.91
CA ASP A 123 4.85 32.46 59.94
C ASP A 123 5.26 33.94 59.94
N ASN A 124 6.46 34.24 59.45
CA ASN A 124 7.03 35.57 59.37
C ASN A 124 6.86 36.28 58.04
N LEU A 125 6.01 35.76 57.17
CA LEU A 125 5.68 36.43 55.90
C LEU A 125 4.95 37.75 56.22
N GLU A 126 5.42 38.88 55.65
CA GLU A 126 4.79 40.18 55.78
C GLU A 126 3.33 40.12 55.32
N SER A 127 2.43 40.75 56.03
CA SER A 127 1.02 40.80 55.64
C SER A 127 0.83 41.63 54.37
N GLY A 128 -0.06 41.20 53.49
CA GLY A 128 -0.39 41.91 52.25
C GLY A 128 -0.87 41.02 51.13
N ASN A 129 -1.10 41.62 49.99
CA ASN A 129 -1.50 40.91 48.77
C ASN A 129 -0.29 40.59 47.91
N TYR A 130 -0.05 39.31 47.71
CA TYR A 130 1.00 38.79 46.82
C TYR A 130 0.38 38.36 45.49
N THR A 131 0.83 38.93 44.41
CA THR A 131 0.23 38.71 43.08
C THR A 131 1.28 38.42 41.99
N ASN A 132 0.91 37.57 41.08
CA ASN A 132 1.56 37.40 39.76
C ASN A 132 0.50 37.04 38.75
N LYS A 133 0.84 37.17 37.47
CA LYS A 133 -0.02 36.81 36.37
C LYS A 133 0.63 35.72 35.54
N LEU A 134 -0.07 34.61 35.37
CA LEU A 134 0.36 33.52 34.55
C LEU A 134 -0.38 33.55 33.19
N ILE A 135 0.30 33.15 32.13
CA ILE A 135 -0.22 33.08 30.76
C ILE A 135 -0.24 31.63 30.35
N LEU A 136 -1.43 31.14 29.97
CA LEU A 136 -1.59 29.90 29.23
C LEU A 136 -1.73 30.25 27.75
N SER A 137 -0.78 29.82 26.93
CA SER A 137 -0.81 30.05 25.49
C SER A 137 -1.08 28.75 24.75
N PHE A 138 -1.94 28.81 23.75
CA PHE A 138 -2.30 27.68 22.91
C PHE A 138 -1.93 28.01 21.46
N VAL A 139 -1.14 27.16 20.84
CA VAL A 139 -0.70 27.31 19.46
C VAL A 139 -1.06 26.03 18.71
N SER A 140 -1.83 26.15 17.64
CA SER A 140 -2.08 25.03 16.74
C SER A 140 -0.79 24.59 16.06
N ASN A 141 -0.55 23.28 15.97
CA ASN A 141 0.56 22.78 15.18
C ASN A 141 0.39 23.20 13.72
N PRO A 142 1.49 23.38 12.96
CA PRO A 142 1.40 23.69 11.54
C PRO A 142 0.52 22.69 10.80
N TYR A 143 -0.38 23.19 9.98
CA TYR A 143 -1.38 22.38 9.32
C TYR A 143 -1.73 22.96 7.95
N THR A 144 -1.68 22.10 6.92
CA THR A 144 -2.12 22.43 5.58
C THR A 144 -3.43 21.72 5.30
N MET A 145 -4.48 22.47 5.01
CA MET A 145 -5.77 21.92 4.57
C MET A 145 -5.58 21.10 3.30
N ARG A 146 -6.22 19.95 3.23
CA ARG A 146 -6.10 19.02 2.11
C ARG A 146 -7.46 18.54 1.62
N ALA A 147 -7.54 18.23 0.33
CA ALA A 147 -8.63 17.50 -0.28
C ALA A 147 -8.24 16.03 -0.35
N VAL A 148 -9.03 15.17 0.30
CA VAL A 148 -8.80 13.72 0.30
C VAL A 148 -9.99 13.05 -0.37
N MET A 149 -9.71 12.26 -1.42
CA MET A 149 -10.73 11.47 -2.12
C MET A 149 -11.27 10.37 -1.21
N THR A 150 -12.55 10.03 -1.35
CA THR A 150 -13.10 8.82 -0.71
C THR A 150 -12.33 7.57 -1.13
N ASN A 151 -12.48 6.44 -0.42
CA ASN A 151 -11.80 5.19 -0.77
C ASN A 151 -12.20 4.69 -2.17
N GLY A 152 -11.36 3.85 -2.77
CA GLY A 152 -11.52 3.39 -4.14
C GLY A 152 -12.86 2.71 -4.44
N PRO A 153 -13.33 1.73 -3.64
CA PRO A 153 -14.63 1.09 -3.84
C PRO A 153 -15.81 2.06 -3.78
N ASP A 154 -15.77 3.01 -2.84
CA ASP A 154 -16.82 4.01 -2.68
C ASP A 154 -16.81 5.03 -3.84
N PHE A 155 -15.63 5.51 -4.24
CA PHE A 155 -15.47 6.33 -5.45
C PHE A 155 -16.05 5.63 -6.68
N ASN A 156 -15.67 4.36 -6.91
CA ASN A 156 -16.14 3.57 -8.04
C ASN A 156 -17.66 3.48 -8.08
N THR A 157 -18.27 3.25 -6.92
CA THR A 157 -19.72 3.14 -6.77
C THR A 157 -20.42 4.50 -6.96
N ARG A 158 -19.96 5.56 -6.29
CA ARG A 158 -20.58 6.90 -6.37
C ARG A 158 -20.48 7.45 -7.79
N VAL A 159 -19.30 7.40 -8.40
CA VAL A 159 -19.06 7.93 -9.75
C VAL A 159 -19.73 7.06 -10.82
N GLY A 160 -19.70 5.74 -10.66
CA GLY A 160 -20.41 4.83 -11.57
C GLY A 160 -21.91 5.09 -11.62
N ARG A 161 -22.53 5.45 -10.49
CA ARG A 161 -23.96 5.78 -10.42
C ARG A 161 -24.33 7.13 -11.02
N LEU A 162 -23.39 7.94 -11.45
CA LEU A 162 -23.67 9.17 -12.20
C LEU A 162 -24.06 8.89 -13.64
N ASP A 163 -23.75 7.70 -14.19
CA ASP A 163 -24.20 7.30 -15.52
C ASP A 163 -25.72 7.22 -15.59
N VAL A 164 -26.25 7.55 -16.74
CA VAL A 164 -27.69 7.44 -17.04
C VAL A 164 -28.03 5.99 -17.38
N ASN A 165 -29.18 5.49 -17.01
CA ASN A 165 -29.70 4.12 -17.23
C ASN A 165 -29.21 3.05 -16.23
N GLN A 166 -29.00 3.42 -14.98
CA GLN A 166 -28.71 2.46 -13.93
C GLN A 166 -29.88 1.51 -13.66
N THR A 167 -29.69 0.22 -13.85
CA THR A 167 -30.51 -0.79 -13.18
C THR A 167 -29.85 -1.11 -11.84
N TYR A 168 -30.61 -1.05 -10.76
CA TYR A 168 -30.13 -1.17 -9.36
C TYR A 168 -29.51 -2.53 -8.98
N GLU A 169 -29.34 -3.44 -9.93
CA GLU A 169 -28.95 -4.84 -9.68
C GLU A 169 -27.44 -5.10 -9.82
N ASP A 170 -26.63 -4.13 -10.31
CA ASP A 170 -25.21 -4.33 -10.50
C ASP A 170 -24.40 -3.62 -9.40
N GLU A 171 -23.64 -4.38 -8.63
CA GLU A 171 -22.79 -3.90 -7.53
C GLU A 171 -21.82 -2.79 -7.96
N PHE A 172 -21.41 -2.80 -9.23
CA PHE A 172 -20.46 -1.83 -9.79
C PHE A 172 -21.09 -0.77 -10.71
N GLY A 173 -22.40 -0.82 -10.97
CA GLY A 173 -23.11 0.07 -11.89
C GLY A 173 -22.70 -0.08 -13.35
N ASN A 174 -23.60 0.30 -14.29
CA ASN A 174 -23.26 0.40 -15.71
C ASN A 174 -22.53 1.74 -15.96
N LYS A 175 -21.33 1.70 -16.56
CA LYS A 175 -20.48 2.87 -16.84
C LYS A 175 -20.28 3.10 -18.33
N ASP A 176 -21.14 2.52 -19.15
CA ASP A 176 -20.98 2.47 -20.63
C ASP A 176 -21.10 3.83 -21.33
N HIS A 177 -21.67 4.85 -20.66
CA HIS A 177 -21.78 6.20 -21.22
C HIS A 177 -20.70 7.16 -20.69
N ILE A 178 -19.82 6.73 -19.77
CA ILE A 178 -18.73 7.56 -19.25
C ILE A 178 -17.50 7.36 -20.14
N TYR A 179 -17.17 8.39 -20.93
CA TYR A 179 -16.03 8.37 -21.87
C TYR A 179 -14.81 9.12 -21.36
N SER A 180 -14.99 9.99 -20.38
CA SER A 180 -13.85 10.66 -19.74
C SER A 180 -14.13 11.07 -18.29
N ILE A 181 -13.05 11.21 -17.49
CA ILE A 181 -13.09 11.69 -16.10
C ILE A 181 -12.11 12.85 -16.01
N LYS A 182 -12.60 14.08 -15.79
CA LYS A 182 -11.80 15.30 -15.91
C LYS A 182 -12.01 16.25 -14.75
N ARG A 183 -10.96 17.01 -14.41
CA ARG A 183 -11.11 18.15 -13.51
C ARG A 183 -11.94 19.25 -14.16
N SER A 184 -12.87 19.80 -13.40
CA SER A 184 -13.57 21.03 -13.76
C SER A 184 -12.79 22.25 -13.26
N LEU A 185 -12.72 23.29 -14.10
CA LEU A 185 -12.13 24.59 -13.77
C LEU A 185 -13.21 25.66 -13.49
N LEU A 186 -14.45 25.25 -13.26
CA LEU A 186 -15.53 26.16 -12.92
C LEU A 186 -15.26 26.87 -11.58
N ASN A 187 -15.80 28.08 -11.44
CA ASN A 187 -15.89 28.70 -10.12
C ASN A 187 -16.89 27.94 -9.24
N ALA A 188 -16.74 28.04 -7.92
CA ALA A 188 -17.56 27.29 -6.95
C ALA A 188 -19.08 27.53 -7.14
N ASP A 189 -19.47 28.75 -7.48
CA ASP A 189 -20.86 29.16 -7.74
C ASP A 189 -21.48 28.54 -9.01
N LEU A 190 -20.64 28.01 -9.91
CA LEU A 190 -21.06 27.39 -11.16
C LEU A 190 -21.06 25.86 -11.11
N VAL A 191 -20.64 25.26 -9.97
CA VAL A 191 -20.74 23.81 -9.76
C VAL A 191 -22.21 23.41 -9.70
N PRO A 192 -22.65 22.40 -10.46
CA PRO A 192 -24.06 21.99 -10.49
C PRO A 192 -24.59 21.64 -9.09
N THR A 193 -25.80 22.06 -8.78
CA THR A 193 -26.45 21.81 -7.47
C THR A 193 -26.73 20.33 -7.21
N ASN A 194 -26.78 19.50 -8.26
CA ASN A 194 -26.94 18.05 -8.19
C ASN A 194 -25.59 17.30 -8.17
N ALA A 195 -24.45 18.02 -8.11
CA ALA A 195 -23.15 17.38 -7.94
C ALA A 195 -23.08 16.64 -6.60
N ILE A 196 -22.57 15.42 -6.65
CA ILE A 196 -22.42 14.57 -5.46
C ILE A 196 -21.07 14.80 -4.78
N ASN A 197 -20.97 14.53 -3.50
CA ASN A 197 -19.72 14.52 -2.75
C ASN A 197 -18.95 13.21 -2.98
N ILE A 198 -17.65 13.32 -3.24
CA ILE A 198 -16.73 12.18 -3.40
C ILE A 198 -15.45 12.33 -2.56
N GLU A 199 -15.45 13.26 -1.60
CA GLU A 199 -14.39 13.35 -0.59
C GLU A 199 -14.53 12.29 0.50
N ASP A 200 -13.42 12.02 1.18
CA ASP A 200 -13.40 11.34 2.46
C ASP A 200 -13.91 12.30 3.55
N GLU A 201 -15.07 12.01 4.10
CA GLU A 201 -15.74 12.91 5.07
C GLU A 201 -14.95 13.09 6.38
N LEU A 202 -14.05 12.15 6.71
CA LEU A 202 -13.26 12.19 7.93
C LEU A 202 -11.88 12.84 7.71
N GLU A 203 -11.31 12.70 6.51
CA GLU A 203 -9.94 13.09 6.21
C GLU A 203 -9.83 14.36 5.36
N SER A 204 -10.89 14.77 4.64
CA SER A 204 -10.90 15.92 3.75
C SER A 204 -11.43 17.19 4.42
N GLU A 205 -10.75 18.32 4.26
CA GLU A 205 -11.22 19.65 4.65
C GLU A 205 -11.88 20.37 3.49
N PHE A 206 -11.47 20.06 2.25
CA PHE A 206 -12.13 20.58 1.06
C PHE A 206 -13.18 19.61 0.56
N GLN A 207 -14.29 20.14 0.08
CA GLN A 207 -15.25 19.35 -0.67
C GLN A 207 -14.64 18.92 -2.01
N ILE A 208 -14.95 17.69 -2.41
CA ILE A 208 -14.69 17.20 -3.76
C ILE A 208 -16.04 16.81 -4.37
N LYS A 209 -16.47 17.56 -5.35
CA LYS A 209 -17.75 17.37 -6.03
C LYS A 209 -17.57 16.61 -7.33
N ALA A 210 -18.52 15.75 -7.70
CA ALA A 210 -18.55 15.13 -9.02
C ALA A 210 -19.95 15.19 -9.65
N TRP A 211 -20.02 15.31 -10.98
CA TRP A 211 -21.25 15.27 -11.76
C TRP A 211 -20.98 14.72 -13.16
N PHE A 212 -22.03 14.24 -13.82
CA PHE A 212 -21.95 13.75 -15.18
C PHE A 212 -22.55 14.76 -16.16
N ASP A 213 -21.79 15.09 -17.20
CA ASP A 213 -22.22 15.91 -18.34
C ASP A 213 -22.69 14.97 -19.46
N LEU A 214 -24.01 14.89 -19.63
CA LEU A 214 -24.68 14.03 -20.64
C LEU A 214 -24.31 14.34 -22.09
N VAL A 215 -23.98 15.59 -22.39
CA VAL A 215 -23.66 16.03 -23.76
C VAL A 215 -22.24 15.61 -24.12
N LYS A 216 -21.33 15.67 -23.15
CA LYS A 216 -19.93 15.34 -23.34
C LYS A 216 -19.57 13.92 -22.93
N ASN A 217 -20.52 13.19 -22.35
CA ASN A 217 -20.29 11.87 -21.76
C ASN A 217 -19.08 11.87 -20.79
N THR A 218 -18.99 12.92 -19.97
CA THR A 218 -17.83 13.20 -19.12
C THR A 218 -18.28 13.33 -17.66
N VAL A 219 -17.60 12.58 -16.77
CA VAL A 219 -17.65 12.89 -15.36
C VAL A 219 -16.66 14.01 -15.08
N TYR A 220 -17.16 15.10 -14.53
CA TYR A 220 -16.32 16.16 -14.00
C TYR A 220 -16.20 16.01 -12.49
N PHE A 221 -14.99 16.28 -11.95
CA PHE A 221 -14.79 16.49 -10.53
C PHE A 221 -14.23 17.89 -10.27
N TRP A 222 -14.53 18.44 -9.11
CA TRP A 222 -14.19 19.80 -8.73
C TRP A 222 -13.79 19.88 -7.26
N THR A 223 -12.81 20.70 -6.95
CA THR A 223 -12.41 21.10 -5.60
C THR A 223 -11.68 22.44 -5.66
N GLU A 224 -11.73 23.21 -4.57
CA GLU A 224 -10.91 24.43 -4.40
C GLU A 224 -9.43 24.12 -4.17
N ALA A 225 -9.11 22.91 -3.73
CA ALA A 225 -7.72 22.50 -3.49
C ALA A 225 -6.92 22.40 -4.79
N GLN A 226 -5.63 22.69 -4.70
CA GLN A 226 -4.71 22.54 -5.85
C GLN A 226 -4.48 21.09 -6.24
N ASN A 227 -4.37 20.20 -5.25
CA ASN A 227 -4.15 18.76 -5.42
C ASN A 227 -5.22 17.98 -4.67
N ILE A 228 -5.42 16.74 -5.07
CA ILE A 228 -6.29 15.78 -4.39
C ILE A 228 -5.40 14.63 -3.92
N GLU A 229 -5.39 14.36 -2.63
CA GLU A 229 -4.79 13.17 -2.05
C GLU A 229 -5.74 11.99 -2.24
N LEU A 230 -5.24 10.89 -2.77
CA LEU A 230 -6.02 9.67 -2.82
C LEU A 230 -6.02 8.98 -1.46
N ASN A 231 -7.13 8.29 -1.16
CA ASN A 231 -7.27 7.51 0.06
C ASN A 231 -6.22 6.39 0.12
N LYS A 232 -5.90 5.92 1.32
CA LYS A 232 -5.00 4.75 1.53
C LYS A 232 -5.45 3.52 0.76
N ASP A 233 -6.76 3.33 0.64
CA ASP A 233 -7.41 2.27 -0.10
C ASP A 233 -7.92 2.78 -1.45
N CYS A 234 -7.17 2.52 -2.52
CA CYS A 234 -7.54 2.82 -3.91
C CYS A 234 -8.00 1.58 -4.69
N ARG A 235 -8.35 0.48 -3.99
CA ARG A 235 -8.83 -0.74 -4.65
C ARG A 235 -10.02 -0.45 -5.55
N ASN A 236 -9.99 -1.02 -6.75
CA ASN A 236 -11.09 -0.93 -7.73
C ASN A 236 -11.50 0.51 -8.14
N MET A 237 -10.73 1.56 -7.79
CA MET A 237 -11.16 2.96 -7.95
C MET A 237 -11.72 3.27 -9.35
N PHE A 238 -11.03 2.84 -10.40
CA PHE A 238 -11.45 3.02 -11.79
C PHE A 238 -11.83 1.71 -12.50
N ARG A 239 -12.07 0.65 -11.73
CA ARG A 239 -12.43 -0.66 -12.30
C ARG A 239 -13.74 -0.58 -13.10
N PHE A 240 -13.75 -1.26 -14.25
CA PHE A 240 -14.90 -1.32 -15.18
C PHE A 240 -15.33 0.00 -15.83
N PHE A 241 -14.50 1.04 -15.80
CA PHE A 241 -14.72 2.20 -16.66
C PHE A 241 -14.24 1.89 -18.09
N SER A 242 -14.85 0.87 -18.72
CA SER A 242 -14.38 0.23 -19.95
C SER A 242 -14.42 1.16 -21.17
N LYS A 243 -15.28 2.18 -21.19
CA LYS A 243 -15.43 3.15 -22.28
C LYS A 243 -14.60 4.41 -22.08
N VAL A 244 -13.99 4.60 -20.92
CA VAL A 244 -13.16 5.78 -20.65
C VAL A 244 -11.91 5.76 -21.50
N THR A 245 -11.73 6.84 -22.28
CA THR A 245 -10.56 7.06 -23.15
C THR A 245 -9.56 8.06 -22.59
N SER A 246 -9.97 8.85 -21.60
CA SER A 246 -9.09 9.82 -20.92
C SER A 246 -9.48 10.05 -19.47
N ILE A 247 -8.46 10.17 -18.62
CA ILE A 247 -8.61 10.47 -17.20
C ILE A 247 -7.57 11.50 -16.76
N ASP A 248 -7.98 12.46 -15.95
CA ASP A 248 -7.12 13.54 -15.44
C ASP A 248 -6.50 13.10 -14.10
N THR A 249 -5.32 12.51 -14.17
CA THR A 249 -4.62 11.92 -13.01
C THR A 249 -3.54 12.82 -12.41
N VAL A 250 -3.14 13.91 -13.10
CA VAL A 250 -1.98 14.75 -12.74
C VAL A 250 -2.08 15.37 -11.35
N LEU A 251 -3.32 15.63 -10.90
CA LEU A 251 -3.58 16.25 -9.60
C LEU A 251 -3.66 15.26 -8.44
N PHE A 252 -3.71 13.98 -8.74
CA PHE A 252 -3.78 12.95 -7.72
C PHE A 252 -2.42 12.76 -7.06
N LYS A 253 -2.40 12.88 -5.74
CA LYS A 253 -1.26 12.55 -4.89
C LYS A 253 -1.51 11.22 -4.22
N THR A 254 -0.57 10.31 -4.37
CA THR A 254 -0.70 8.92 -3.89
C THR A 254 0.26 8.59 -2.75
N ASN A 255 0.80 9.63 -2.08
CA ASN A 255 1.85 9.48 -1.07
C ASN A 255 1.45 8.59 0.12
N ASP A 256 0.15 8.48 0.40
CA ASP A 256 -0.39 7.70 1.51
C ASP A 256 -1.12 6.44 1.07
N VAL A 257 -1.15 6.15 -0.24
CA VAL A 257 -1.81 4.95 -0.76
C VAL A 257 -1.04 3.69 -0.38
N GLU A 258 -1.76 2.72 0.18
CA GLU A 258 -1.24 1.43 0.64
C GLU A 258 -1.73 0.27 -0.26
N ASP A 259 -2.92 0.40 -0.87
CA ASP A 259 -3.53 -0.64 -1.70
C ASP A 259 -4.05 -0.06 -3.04
N MET A 260 -3.50 -0.58 -4.15
CA MET A 260 -3.88 -0.24 -5.53
C MET A 260 -4.45 -1.45 -6.29
N GLN A 261 -4.95 -2.47 -5.58
CA GLN A 261 -5.54 -3.66 -6.20
C GLN A 261 -6.62 -3.30 -7.22
N ASN A 262 -6.47 -3.80 -8.46
CA ASN A 262 -7.43 -3.59 -9.55
C ASN A 262 -7.76 -2.10 -9.82
N MET A 263 -6.89 -1.16 -9.48
CA MET A 263 -7.22 0.28 -9.54
C MET A 263 -7.70 0.72 -10.93
N PHE A 264 -7.07 0.23 -12.01
CA PHE A 264 -7.42 0.53 -13.40
C PHE A 264 -7.91 -0.70 -14.18
N LYS A 265 -8.28 -1.77 -13.46
CA LYS A 265 -8.73 -3.02 -14.08
C LYS A 265 -9.94 -2.81 -14.98
N ASP A 266 -9.89 -3.45 -16.18
CA ASP A 266 -10.95 -3.40 -17.19
C ASP A 266 -11.23 -1.98 -17.76
N MET A 267 -10.23 -1.07 -17.74
CA MET A 267 -10.28 0.19 -18.50
C MET A 267 -9.86 -0.05 -19.96
N ALA A 268 -10.70 -0.76 -20.70
CA ALA A 268 -10.36 -1.37 -21.97
C ALA A 268 -10.10 -0.37 -23.12
N SER A 269 -10.62 0.86 -23.04
CA SER A 269 -10.56 1.85 -24.14
C SER A 269 -9.50 2.94 -23.96
N ILE A 270 -8.83 3.02 -22.81
CA ILE A 270 -7.80 4.04 -22.56
C ILE A 270 -6.50 3.65 -23.25
N GLU A 271 -6.01 4.50 -24.15
CA GLU A 271 -4.77 4.26 -24.90
C GLU A 271 -3.54 4.79 -24.18
N ASN A 272 -3.70 5.85 -23.39
CA ASN A 272 -2.62 6.50 -22.66
C ASN A 272 -3.13 6.96 -21.29
N ILE A 273 -2.30 6.77 -20.25
CA ILE A 273 -2.56 7.26 -18.91
C ILE A 273 -1.31 7.92 -18.34
N ASN A 274 -1.47 9.10 -17.73
CA ASN A 274 -0.36 9.80 -17.11
C ASN A 274 -0.26 9.43 -15.62
N LEU A 275 0.77 8.68 -15.26
CA LEU A 275 1.04 8.24 -13.90
C LEU A 275 2.24 8.94 -13.26
N SER A 276 2.78 10.00 -13.88
CA SER A 276 4.01 10.67 -13.43
C SER A 276 3.91 11.31 -12.04
N SER A 277 2.68 11.59 -11.56
CA SER A 277 2.43 12.12 -10.21
C SER A 277 2.30 11.03 -9.13
N PHE A 278 2.31 9.75 -9.54
CA PHE A 278 2.09 8.62 -8.62
C PHE A 278 3.35 8.33 -7.81
N ASN A 279 3.24 8.39 -6.50
CA ASN A 279 4.22 7.89 -5.54
C ASN A 279 3.68 6.58 -4.97
N THR A 280 4.39 5.48 -5.22
CA THR A 280 3.94 4.15 -4.79
C THR A 280 4.76 3.57 -3.64
N GLN A 281 5.55 4.40 -2.97
CA GLN A 281 6.49 3.97 -1.92
C GLN A 281 5.82 3.21 -0.76
N LYS A 282 4.56 3.54 -0.43
CA LYS A 282 3.80 2.87 0.65
C LYS A 282 2.94 1.70 0.17
N VAL A 283 2.84 1.51 -1.15
CA VAL A 283 1.95 0.49 -1.70
C VAL A 283 2.48 -0.91 -1.42
N THR A 284 1.60 -1.75 -0.89
CA THR A 284 1.89 -3.16 -0.59
C THR A 284 1.19 -4.13 -1.54
N ASN A 285 0.12 -3.70 -2.22
CA ASN A 285 -0.70 -4.53 -3.10
C ASN A 285 -0.96 -3.83 -4.44
N MET A 286 -0.45 -4.40 -5.52
CA MET A 286 -0.66 -3.95 -6.90
C MET A 286 -1.32 -5.04 -7.76
N SER A 287 -1.96 -6.05 -7.14
CA SER A 287 -2.56 -7.15 -7.90
C SER A 287 -3.64 -6.64 -8.85
N GLY A 288 -3.58 -7.08 -10.10
CA GLY A 288 -4.53 -6.71 -11.16
C GLY A 288 -4.59 -5.21 -11.50
N MET A 289 -3.61 -4.39 -11.05
CA MET A 289 -3.70 -2.92 -11.17
C MET A 289 -4.02 -2.44 -12.60
N PHE A 290 -3.41 -3.06 -13.60
CA PHE A 290 -3.58 -2.73 -15.02
C PHE A 290 -4.24 -3.86 -15.83
N TYR A 291 -4.86 -4.84 -15.14
CA TYR A 291 -5.49 -5.99 -15.78
C TYR A 291 -6.51 -5.56 -16.84
N ALA A 292 -6.42 -6.14 -18.06
CA ALA A 292 -7.32 -5.90 -19.19
C ALA A 292 -7.43 -4.43 -19.65
N MET A 293 -6.34 -3.69 -19.58
CA MET A 293 -6.24 -2.37 -20.24
C MET A 293 -5.89 -2.58 -21.72
N HIS A 294 -6.87 -3.04 -22.49
CA HIS A 294 -6.67 -3.59 -23.84
C HIS A 294 -6.09 -2.60 -24.85
N ALA A 295 -6.41 -1.30 -24.76
CA ALA A 295 -5.97 -0.31 -25.75
C ALA A 295 -4.54 0.22 -25.49
N ILE A 296 -3.96 0.00 -24.31
CA ILE A 296 -2.61 0.43 -23.96
C ILE A 296 -1.58 -0.36 -24.78
N LYS A 297 -0.69 0.37 -25.47
CA LYS A 297 0.46 -0.22 -26.18
C LYS A 297 1.77 -0.05 -25.42
N ASN A 298 1.91 1.05 -24.70
CA ASN A 298 3.06 1.37 -23.85
C ASN A 298 2.58 1.98 -22.55
N LEU A 299 3.23 1.62 -21.43
CA LEU A 299 2.90 2.11 -20.11
C LEU A 299 4.15 2.68 -19.45
N ASN A 300 4.12 3.96 -19.08
CA ASN A 300 5.24 4.60 -18.37
C ASN A 300 5.08 4.40 -16.87
N LEU A 301 6.04 3.68 -16.26
CA LEU A 301 6.09 3.35 -14.84
C LEU A 301 7.35 3.91 -14.13
N GLU A 302 8.02 4.91 -14.71
CA GLU A 302 9.25 5.50 -14.16
C GLU A 302 9.08 6.05 -12.73
N SER A 303 7.87 6.51 -12.39
CA SER A 303 7.56 7.03 -11.04
C SER A 303 7.33 5.94 -9.99
N PHE A 304 7.19 4.67 -10.41
CA PHE A 304 6.81 3.58 -9.52
C PHE A 304 7.98 3.11 -8.66
N GLN A 305 7.75 2.99 -7.37
CA GLN A 305 8.65 2.42 -6.37
C GLN A 305 7.95 1.20 -5.76
N THR A 306 8.57 0.03 -5.90
CA THR A 306 7.90 -1.24 -5.54
C THR A 306 8.54 -1.94 -4.34
N ASP A 307 9.39 -1.24 -3.58
CA ASP A 307 10.16 -1.78 -2.45
C ASP A 307 9.31 -2.42 -1.34
N ASN A 308 8.04 -2.04 -1.24
CA ASN A 308 7.12 -2.54 -0.22
C ASN A 308 6.03 -3.45 -0.78
N VAL A 309 6.01 -3.69 -2.09
CA VAL A 309 4.96 -4.51 -2.71
C VAL A 309 5.14 -5.98 -2.36
N LEU A 310 4.05 -6.59 -1.90
CA LEU A 310 3.96 -8.01 -1.54
C LEU A 310 3.21 -8.82 -2.60
N ASN A 311 2.28 -8.19 -3.32
CA ASN A 311 1.42 -8.87 -4.30
C ASN A 311 1.41 -8.14 -5.64
N MET A 312 1.84 -8.84 -6.70
CA MET A 312 1.81 -8.39 -8.10
C MET A 312 1.01 -9.35 -9.00
N ASN A 313 0.12 -10.20 -8.40
CA ASN A 313 -0.68 -11.15 -9.17
C ASN A 313 -1.48 -10.45 -10.26
N GLY A 314 -1.31 -10.88 -11.51
CA GLY A 314 -2.04 -10.36 -12.65
C GLY A 314 -1.86 -8.86 -12.92
N MET A 315 -0.80 -8.21 -12.40
CA MET A 315 -0.64 -6.74 -12.46
C MET A 315 -0.77 -6.20 -13.89
N PHE A 316 -0.21 -6.88 -14.87
CA PHE A 316 -0.26 -6.50 -16.30
C PHE A 316 -1.08 -7.47 -17.15
N ALA A 317 -1.73 -8.47 -16.54
CA ALA A 317 -2.41 -9.53 -17.28
C ALA A 317 -3.47 -9.00 -18.25
N ASN A 318 -3.55 -9.69 -19.38
CA ASN A 318 -4.55 -9.43 -20.42
C ASN A 318 -4.46 -8.00 -21.04
N MET A 319 -3.26 -7.44 -21.08
CA MET A 319 -2.98 -6.19 -21.81
C MET A 319 -2.65 -6.53 -23.27
N ILE A 320 -3.66 -6.99 -24.00
CA ILE A 320 -3.55 -7.72 -25.29
C ILE A 320 -2.84 -6.97 -26.42
N ASN A 321 -2.71 -5.63 -26.33
CA ASN A 321 -2.00 -4.80 -27.29
C ASN A 321 -0.69 -4.19 -26.75
N LEU A 322 -0.29 -4.55 -25.52
CA LEU A 322 0.96 -4.08 -24.92
C LEU A 322 2.15 -4.64 -25.71
N THR A 323 3.02 -3.78 -26.23
CA THR A 323 4.17 -4.18 -27.05
C THR A 323 5.49 -4.21 -26.32
N SER A 324 5.63 -3.33 -25.32
CA SER A 324 6.83 -3.25 -24.49
C SER A 324 6.49 -2.74 -23.09
N LEU A 325 7.33 -3.12 -22.11
CA LEU A 325 7.19 -2.71 -20.72
C LEU A 325 8.57 -2.54 -20.10
N ASN A 326 8.84 -1.36 -19.56
CA ASN A 326 10.08 -1.10 -18.81
C ASN A 326 9.83 -1.31 -17.32
N LEU A 327 10.54 -2.29 -16.73
CA LEU A 327 10.45 -2.68 -15.31
C LEU A 327 11.80 -2.51 -14.59
N GLU A 328 12.72 -1.74 -15.14
CA GLU A 328 14.08 -1.55 -14.58
C GLU A 328 14.03 -1.06 -13.13
N ASN A 329 13.06 -0.21 -12.79
CA ASN A 329 12.90 0.35 -11.44
C ASN A 329 12.16 -0.58 -10.45
N PHE A 330 11.72 -1.77 -10.90
CA PHE A 330 10.95 -2.66 -10.04
C PHE A 330 11.85 -3.43 -9.08
N ASN A 331 11.67 -3.20 -7.78
CA ASN A 331 12.27 -4.00 -6.72
C ASN A 331 11.25 -5.05 -6.25
N THR A 332 11.51 -6.33 -6.60
CA THR A 332 10.59 -7.43 -6.31
C THR A 332 10.97 -8.26 -5.09
N LYS A 333 11.96 -7.82 -4.31
CA LYS A 333 12.53 -8.59 -3.19
C LYS A 333 11.52 -9.06 -2.14
N LYS A 334 10.43 -8.31 -1.95
CA LYS A 334 9.39 -8.64 -0.96
C LYS A 334 8.16 -9.33 -1.58
N VAL A 335 8.09 -9.43 -2.90
CA VAL A 335 6.92 -9.97 -3.59
C VAL A 335 6.79 -11.47 -3.30
N ILE A 336 5.57 -11.87 -2.88
CA ILE A 336 5.22 -13.24 -2.52
C ILE A 336 4.44 -13.92 -3.64
N ASP A 337 3.61 -13.17 -4.36
CA ASP A 337 2.73 -13.66 -5.41
C ASP A 337 2.97 -12.89 -6.73
N MET A 338 3.43 -13.62 -7.76
CA MET A 338 3.63 -13.16 -9.14
C MET A 338 2.76 -13.94 -10.14
N GLY A 339 1.79 -14.70 -9.66
CA GLY A 339 0.89 -15.45 -10.53
C GLY A 339 0.24 -14.54 -11.58
N ARG A 340 0.13 -15.02 -12.82
CA ARG A 340 -0.51 -14.28 -13.94
C ARG A 340 0.07 -12.91 -14.28
N MET A 341 1.25 -12.53 -13.76
CA MET A 341 1.74 -11.14 -13.87
C MET A 341 1.73 -10.60 -15.31
N PHE A 342 2.04 -11.44 -16.31
CA PHE A 342 2.04 -11.11 -17.75
C PHE A 342 1.11 -12.03 -18.55
N HIS A 343 0.13 -12.64 -17.91
CA HIS A 343 -0.79 -13.58 -18.54
C HIS A 343 -1.55 -12.96 -19.73
N ALA A 344 -1.53 -13.61 -20.89
CA ALA A 344 -2.26 -13.23 -22.10
C ALA A 344 -1.87 -11.86 -22.69
N ASP A 345 -0.61 -11.46 -22.53
CA ASP A 345 -0.04 -10.27 -23.19
C ASP A 345 0.46 -10.67 -24.60
N TYR A 346 -0.50 -10.86 -25.50
CA TYR A 346 -0.26 -11.50 -26.80
C TYR A 346 0.72 -10.74 -27.69
N GLU A 347 0.77 -9.40 -27.60
CA GLU A 347 1.57 -8.54 -28.46
C GLU A 347 2.92 -8.13 -27.83
N LEU A 348 3.21 -8.58 -26.59
CA LEU A 348 4.44 -8.24 -25.90
C LEU A 348 5.65 -8.87 -26.58
N GLU A 349 6.53 -8.03 -27.15
CA GLU A 349 7.70 -8.45 -27.92
C GLU A 349 9.00 -8.42 -27.11
N ASN A 350 9.08 -7.46 -26.16
CA ASN A 350 10.25 -7.27 -25.31
C ASN A 350 9.84 -7.21 -23.84
N LEU A 351 10.45 -8.06 -23.03
CA LEU A 351 10.27 -8.09 -21.58
C LEU A 351 11.61 -8.41 -20.91
N ASP A 352 12.13 -7.47 -20.15
CA ASP A 352 13.31 -7.69 -19.32
C ASP A 352 12.90 -7.88 -17.86
N VAL A 353 13.14 -9.07 -17.33
CA VAL A 353 12.91 -9.46 -15.94
C VAL A 353 14.22 -9.80 -15.21
N SER A 354 15.35 -9.41 -15.80
CA SER A 354 16.69 -9.72 -15.24
C SER A 354 16.96 -9.03 -13.90
N SER A 355 16.23 -7.95 -13.59
CA SER A 355 16.28 -7.26 -12.28
C SER A 355 15.44 -7.92 -11.19
N PHE A 356 14.57 -8.88 -11.53
CA PHE A 356 13.64 -9.48 -10.57
C PHE A 356 14.36 -10.34 -9.52
N ASN A 357 14.10 -10.05 -8.26
CA ASN A 357 14.48 -10.91 -7.14
C ASN A 357 13.23 -11.71 -6.72
N THR A 358 13.23 -13.00 -7.00
CA THR A 358 12.07 -13.86 -6.75
C THR A 358 12.22 -14.75 -5.50
N GLY A 359 13.22 -14.47 -4.66
CA GLY A 359 13.54 -15.32 -3.50
C GLY A 359 12.43 -15.46 -2.45
N ALA A 360 11.46 -14.53 -2.40
CA ALA A 360 10.30 -14.59 -1.51
C ALA A 360 9.05 -15.18 -2.20
N VAL A 361 9.07 -15.36 -3.54
CA VAL A 361 7.89 -15.76 -4.31
C VAL A 361 7.51 -17.22 -4.04
N THR A 362 6.24 -17.45 -3.76
CA THR A 362 5.65 -18.77 -3.52
C THR A 362 4.71 -19.23 -4.64
N ASP A 363 4.25 -18.30 -5.47
CA ASP A 363 3.31 -18.56 -6.55
C ASP A 363 3.73 -17.86 -7.85
N MET A 364 3.94 -18.65 -8.91
CA MET A 364 4.27 -18.20 -10.27
C MET A 364 3.32 -18.80 -11.31
N HIS A 365 2.11 -19.26 -10.89
CA HIS A 365 1.18 -19.86 -11.83
C HIS A 365 0.83 -18.89 -12.96
N GLU A 366 0.78 -19.39 -14.20
CA GLU A 366 0.42 -18.62 -15.40
C GLU A 366 1.25 -17.34 -15.65
N MET A 367 2.44 -17.15 -14.99
CA MET A 367 3.16 -15.87 -15.01
C MET A 367 3.44 -15.35 -16.43
N PHE A 368 3.81 -16.23 -17.36
CA PHE A 368 4.09 -15.90 -18.76
C PHE A 368 3.13 -16.61 -19.74
N ARG A 369 2.02 -17.15 -19.24
CA ARG A 369 1.07 -17.88 -20.07
C ARG A 369 0.53 -17.02 -21.21
N TYR A 370 0.62 -17.53 -22.45
CA TYR A 370 0.19 -16.85 -23.68
C TYR A 370 0.92 -15.53 -24.00
N VAL A 371 2.14 -15.36 -23.52
CA VAL A 371 3.04 -14.30 -24.01
C VAL A 371 3.64 -14.78 -25.33
N LYS A 372 2.95 -14.50 -26.45
CA LYS A 372 3.15 -15.24 -27.71
C LYS A 372 4.31 -14.75 -28.55
N LYS A 373 4.72 -13.47 -28.43
CA LYS A 373 5.69 -12.86 -29.35
C LYS A 373 7.12 -12.84 -28.84
N ILE A 374 7.35 -13.01 -27.54
CA ILE A 374 8.70 -13.07 -26.96
C ILE A 374 9.43 -14.31 -27.51
N SER A 375 10.62 -14.10 -28.09
CA SER A 375 11.47 -15.17 -28.63
C SER A 375 12.62 -15.58 -27.70
N SER A 376 12.93 -14.78 -26.70
CA SER A 376 13.91 -15.06 -25.66
C SER A 376 13.47 -14.46 -24.32
N LEU A 377 13.79 -15.16 -23.21
CA LEU A 377 13.46 -14.72 -21.88
C LEU A 377 14.65 -15.00 -20.95
N ASN A 378 15.20 -13.96 -20.33
CA ASN A 378 16.32 -14.09 -19.38
C ASN A 378 15.79 -14.33 -17.97
N LEU A 379 15.91 -15.55 -17.47
CA LEU A 379 15.46 -15.98 -16.15
C LEU A 379 16.63 -16.20 -15.17
N SER A 380 17.84 -15.75 -15.49
CA SER A 380 19.04 -16.04 -14.68
C SER A 380 18.99 -15.48 -13.25
N SER A 381 18.14 -14.46 -13.00
CA SER A 381 17.92 -13.86 -11.67
C SER A 381 16.86 -14.60 -10.84
N PHE A 382 16.11 -15.54 -11.44
CA PHE A 382 15.00 -16.21 -10.76
C PHE A 382 15.50 -17.20 -9.73
N ASN A 383 15.04 -17.07 -8.51
CA ASN A 383 15.20 -18.03 -7.43
C ASN A 383 13.82 -18.65 -7.15
N THR A 384 13.67 -19.94 -7.48
CA THR A 384 12.38 -20.64 -7.40
C THR A 384 12.25 -21.57 -6.19
N ARG A 385 13.22 -21.52 -5.26
CA ARG A 385 13.29 -22.42 -4.09
C ARG A 385 11.98 -22.49 -3.29
N ASN A 386 11.28 -21.37 -3.14
CA ASN A 386 10.07 -21.26 -2.32
C ASN A 386 8.77 -21.42 -3.13
N VAL A 387 8.86 -21.58 -4.46
CA VAL A 387 7.69 -21.66 -5.32
C VAL A 387 6.99 -23.00 -5.17
N ALA A 388 5.70 -22.97 -4.86
CA ALA A 388 4.84 -24.15 -4.72
C ALA A 388 3.99 -24.43 -5.97
N ASP A 389 3.58 -23.39 -6.69
CA ASP A 389 2.77 -23.50 -7.92
C ASP A 389 3.48 -22.85 -9.10
N MET A 390 3.77 -23.67 -10.13
CA MET A 390 4.30 -23.24 -11.43
C MET A 390 3.35 -23.63 -12.57
N SER A 391 2.09 -23.96 -12.27
CA SER A 391 1.16 -24.40 -13.30
C SER A 391 1.01 -23.36 -14.40
N TYR A 392 1.03 -23.81 -15.64
CA TYR A 392 0.91 -23.00 -16.86
C TYR A 392 1.96 -21.88 -17.03
N MET A 393 3.04 -21.84 -16.23
CA MET A 393 3.95 -20.67 -16.20
C MET A 393 4.47 -20.27 -17.58
N PHE A 394 4.79 -21.23 -18.45
CA PHE A 394 5.31 -20.98 -19.81
C PHE A 394 4.34 -21.45 -20.93
N SER A 395 3.12 -21.84 -20.56
CA SER A 395 2.14 -22.38 -21.50
C SER A 395 1.79 -21.35 -22.61
N GLY A 396 1.81 -21.78 -23.87
CA GLY A 396 1.41 -20.94 -24.99
C GLY A 396 2.42 -19.85 -25.37
N MET A 397 3.70 -20.02 -25.05
CA MET A 397 4.78 -19.15 -25.50
C MET A 397 5.24 -19.58 -26.91
N ASP A 398 4.55 -19.08 -27.96
CA ASP A 398 4.64 -19.61 -29.31
C ASP A 398 6.03 -19.46 -29.96
N LYS A 399 6.83 -18.45 -29.59
CA LYS A 399 8.11 -18.11 -30.23
C LYS A 399 9.34 -18.60 -29.50
N ILE A 400 9.23 -19.06 -28.26
CA ILE A 400 10.35 -19.57 -27.47
C ILE A 400 10.84 -20.89 -28.09
N SER A 401 12.07 -20.89 -28.60
CA SER A 401 12.73 -22.08 -29.14
C SER A 401 13.71 -22.73 -28.16
N ASN A 402 14.21 -21.98 -27.20
CA ASN A 402 15.08 -22.42 -26.12
C ASN A 402 14.73 -21.67 -24.84
N LEU A 403 14.78 -22.36 -23.71
CA LEU A 403 14.50 -21.81 -22.38
C LEU A 403 15.56 -22.31 -21.41
N ASP A 404 16.36 -21.40 -20.85
CA ASP A 404 17.36 -21.73 -19.84
C ASP A 404 16.72 -21.75 -18.45
N LEU A 405 16.66 -22.94 -17.85
CA LEU A 405 16.10 -23.21 -16.53
C LEU A 405 17.16 -23.76 -15.57
N SER A 406 18.44 -23.58 -15.88
CA SER A 406 19.56 -24.18 -15.13
C SER A 406 19.63 -23.75 -13.66
N ASN A 407 19.04 -22.59 -13.33
CA ASN A 407 18.98 -22.04 -11.98
C ASN A 407 17.66 -22.34 -11.23
N PHE A 408 16.73 -23.10 -11.84
CA PHE A 408 15.45 -23.42 -11.22
C PHE A 408 15.59 -24.50 -10.16
N GLU A 409 15.30 -24.17 -8.91
CA GLU A 409 15.18 -25.10 -7.79
C GLU A 409 13.70 -25.44 -7.58
N THR A 410 13.29 -26.69 -7.86
CA THR A 410 11.89 -27.10 -7.87
C THR A 410 11.49 -28.02 -6.72
N GLY A 411 12.33 -28.12 -5.69
CA GLY A 411 12.09 -29.03 -4.56
C GLY A 411 10.84 -28.73 -3.73
N SER A 412 10.33 -27.48 -3.77
CA SER A 412 9.10 -27.08 -3.08
C SER A 412 7.84 -27.17 -3.96
N VAL A 413 8.01 -27.42 -5.28
CA VAL A 413 6.88 -27.37 -6.23
C VAL A 413 5.98 -28.59 -6.06
N ILE A 414 4.68 -28.31 -5.97
CA ILE A 414 3.61 -29.32 -5.84
C ILE A 414 2.84 -29.45 -7.16
N ASN A 415 2.73 -28.34 -7.92
CA ASN A 415 1.90 -28.27 -9.12
C ASN A 415 2.71 -27.77 -10.33
N MET A 416 2.85 -28.63 -11.33
CA MET A 416 3.50 -28.36 -12.63
C MET A 416 2.51 -28.62 -13.80
N ARG A 417 1.22 -28.54 -13.53
CA ARG A 417 0.19 -28.73 -14.56
C ARG A 417 0.43 -27.78 -15.73
N ASP A 418 0.39 -28.29 -16.97
CA ASP A 418 0.52 -27.52 -18.22
C ASP A 418 1.75 -26.59 -18.29
N LEU A 419 2.80 -26.82 -17.47
CA LEU A 419 3.94 -25.91 -17.30
C LEU A 419 4.61 -25.49 -18.62
N PHE A 420 4.75 -26.44 -19.58
CA PHE A 420 5.36 -26.26 -20.89
C PHE A 420 4.39 -26.65 -22.01
N SER A 421 3.09 -26.60 -21.76
CA SER A 421 2.09 -26.92 -22.79
C SER A 421 2.05 -25.85 -23.89
N ASP A 422 1.65 -26.23 -25.08
CA ASP A 422 1.46 -25.33 -26.23
C ASP A 422 2.67 -24.41 -26.52
N MET A 423 3.88 -24.98 -26.50
CA MET A 423 5.14 -24.34 -26.92
C MET A 423 5.60 -24.94 -28.25
N PRO A 424 5.07 -24.48 -29.41
CA PRO A 424 5.32 -25.14 -30.69
C PRO A 424 6.73 -24.94 -31.25
N SER A 425 7.42 -23.86 -30.86
CA SER A 425 8.76 -23.57 -31.34
C SER A 425 9.88 -24.23 -30.52
N LEU A 426 9.54 -24.79 -29.35
CA LEU A 426 10.52 -25.44 -28.48
C LEU A 426 11.07 -26.72 -29.12
N VAL A 427 12.39 -26.81 -29.30
CA VAL A 427 13.05 -27.95 -29.95
C VAL A 427 13.53 -28.97 -28.94
N SER A 428 14.12 -28.51 -27.86
CA SER A 428 14.53 -29.34 -26.73
C SER A 428 14.30 -28.62 -25.43
N LEU A 429 14.15 -29.40 -24.37
CA LEU A 429 13.93 -28.85 -23.03
C LEU A 429 14.86 -29.53 -22.04
N ASP A 430 15.66 -28.76 -21.33
CA ASP A 430 16.54 -29.25 -20.27
C ASP A 430 15.94 -28.91 -18.90
N ILE A 431 15.41 -29.94 -18.23
CA ILE A 431 14.90 -29.89 -16.86
C ILE A 431 15.70 -30.84 -15.96
N SER A 432 16.98 -31.06 -16.29
CA SER A 432 17.84 -31.95 -15.54
C SER A 432 18.08 -31.49 -14.09
N GLN A 433 17.90 -30.21 -13.80
CA GLN A 433 18.00 -29.66 -12.45
C GLN A 433 16.71 -29.81 -11.63
N PHE A 434 15.60 -30.21 -12.26
CA PHE A 434 14.31 -30.31 -11.56
C PHE A 434 14.31 -31.45 -10.54
N ALA A 435 14.01 -31.13 -9.30
CA ALA A 435 13.66 -32.08 -8.24
C ALA A 435 12.14 -32.18 -8.16
N THR A 436 11.58 -33.37 -8.46
CA THR A 436 10.13 -33.53 -8.61
C THR A 436 9.50 -34.40 -7.51
N HIS A 437 10.25 -34.70 -6.45
CA HIS A 437 9.81 -35.58 -5.36
C HIS A 437 8.56 -35.13 -4.59
N ASN A 438 8.20 -33.82 -4.65
CA ASN A 438 7.00 -33.28 -4.04
C ASN A 438 5.86 -33.00 -5.05
N VAL A 439 6.11 -33.21 -6.35
CA VAL A 439 5.13 -32.87 -7.38
C VAL A 439 4.00 -33.89 -7.43
N ALA A 440 2.77 -33.42 -7.18
CA ALA A 440 1.56 -34.24 -7.25
C ALA A 440 0.83 -34.14 -8.59
N ASN A 441 1.02 -33.03 -9.33
CA ASN A 441 0.29 -32.75 -10.56
C ASN A 441 1.21 -32.31 -11.70
N MET A 442 1.26 -33.13 -12.76
CA MET A 442 1.94 -32.86 -14.04
C MET A 442 0.97 -33.05 -15.21
N TYR A 443 -0.34 -32.87 -14.99
CA TYR A 443 -1.34 -33.00 -16.07
C TYR A 443 -0.96 -32.14 -17.26
N SER A 444 -0.92 -32.72 -18.47
CA SER A 444 -0.61 -32.03 -19.74
C SER A 444 0.73 -31.24 -19.75
N MET A 445 1.68 -31.53 -18.84
CA MET A 445 2.88 -30.69 -18.61
C MET A 445 3.64 -30.36 -19.90
N PHE A 446 3.71 -31.28 -20.87
CA PHE A 446 4.38 -31.11 -22.16
C PHE A 446 3.43 -31.21 -23.36
N SER A 447 2.13 -31.18 -23.16
CA SER A 447 1.14 -31.36 -24.25
C SER A 447 1.24 -30.26 -25.32
N ILE A 448 0.72 -30.53 -26.50
CA ILE A 448 0.50 -29.51 -27.53
C ILE A 448 -0.89 -29.68 -28.15
N SER A 449 -1.57 -28.58 -28.43
CA SER A 449 -2.92 -28.60 -29.01
C SER A 449 -2.89 -28.94 -30.48
N GLU A 450 -1.91 -28.39 -31.24
CA GLU A 450 -1.76 -28.55 -32.70
C GLU A 450 -0.49 -29.35 -33.01
N THR A 451 -0.66 -30.49 -33.73
CA THR A 451 0.43 -31.41 -34.05
C THR A 451 1.39 -30.93 -35.14
N ASP A 452 0.88 -30.11 -36.06
CA ASP A 452 1.65 -29.74 -37.26
C ASP A 452 2.75 -28.71 -36.97
N THR A 453 2.65 -28.01 -35.87
CA THR A 453 3.63 -27.01 -35.43
C THR A 453 4.66 -27.54 -34.43
N ASP A 454 4.47 -28.76 -33.94
CA ASP A 454 5.33 -29.37 -32.90
C ASP A 454 6.79 -29.54 -33.39
N LYS A 455 7.74 -29.05 -32.60
CA LYS A 455 9.18 -29.18 -32.82
C LYS A 455 9.93 -29.90 -31.71
N LEU A 456 9.27 -30.22 -30.60
CA LEU A 456 9.92 -30.82 -29.44
C LEU A 456 10.40 -32.26 -29.72
N GLU A 457 11.71 -32.46 -29.71
CA GLU A 457 12.35 -33.74 -30.00
C GLU A 457 12.91 -34.41 -28.77
N LYS A 458 13.43 -33.64 -27.78
CA LYS A 458 14.11 -34.15 -26.60
C LYS A 458 13.73 -33.40 -25.34
N ILE A 459 13.55 -34.16 -24.24
CA ILE A 459 13.44 -33.65 -22.86
C ILE A 459 14.54 -34.27 -22.04
N TYR A 460 15.45 -33.44 -21.52
CA TYR A 460 16.58 -33.90 -20.71
C TYR A 460 16.23 -33.86 -19.23
N VAL A 461 16.48 -34.98 -18.55
CA VAL A 461 16.29 -35.10 -17.09
C VAL A 461 17.52 -35.79 -16.46
N ASN A 462 17.59 -35.78 -15.14
CA ASN A 462 18.51 -36.59 -14.37
C ASN A 462 17.77 -37.51 -13.39
N ASN A 463 18.50 -38.13 -12.45
CA ASN A 463 17.92 -39.06 -11.47
C ASN A 463 17.00 -38.38 -10.43
N ASN A 464 16.97 -37.06 -10.35
CA ASN A 464 16.08 -36.33 -9.44
C ASN A 464 14.65 -36.19 -9.98
N PHE A 465 14.41 -36.62 -11.22
CA PHE A 465 13.03 -36.68 -11.76
C PHE A 465 12.32 -37.88 -11.14
N ASP A 466 11.66 -37.62 -10.01
CA ASP A 466 10.93 -38.60 -9.21
C ASP A 466 9.41 -38.45 -9.43
N THR A 467 8.73 -39.56 -9.67
CA THR A 467 7.29 -39.61 -9.89
C THR A 467 6.54 -40.28 -8.74
N SER A 468 7.20 -40.55 -7.61
CA SER A 468 6.61 -41.32 -6.48
C SER A 468 5.34 -40.67 -5.93
N GLN A 469 5.31 -39.34 -5.77
CA GLN A 469 4.18 -38.57 -5.28
C GLN A 469 3.18 -38.16 -6.38
N LEU A 470 3.50 -38.45 -7.65
CA LEU A 470 2.69 -38.01 -8.78
C LEU A 470 1.36 -38.76 -8.86
N THR A 471 0.26 -38.03 -8.70
CA THR A 471 -1.13 -38.55 -8.76
C THR A 471 -1.84 -38.18 -10.06
N ASN A 472 -1.51 -37.03 -10.67
CA ASN A 472 -2.14 -36.57 -11.89
C ASN A 472 -1.09 -36.33 -13.00
N PHE A 473 -1.04 -37.20 -14.01
CA PHE A 473 -0.10 -37.19 -15.11
C PHE A 473 -0.78 -37.41 -16.47
N ALA A 474 -2.12 -37.39 -16.54
CA ALA A 474 -2.82 -37.62 -17.79
C ALA A 474 -2.43 -36.58 -18.86
N ASN A 475 -2.44 -37.00 -20.12
CA ASN A 475 -2.12 -36.17 -21.29
C ASN A 475 -0.72 -35.54 -21.30
N MET A 476 0.22 -36.01 -20.48
CA MET A 476 1.51 -35.35 -20.26
C MET A 476 2.27 -35.06 -21.55
N PHE A 477 2.20 -35.98 -22.54
CA PHE A 477 2.84 -35.82 -23.85
C PHE A 477 1.84 -35.75 -25.01
N LYS A 478 0.58 -35.43 -24.73
CA LYS A 478 -0.47 -35.40 -25.76
C LYS A 478 -0.02 -34.62 -27.00
N ASN A 479 -0.17 -35.23 -28.18
CA ASN A 479 0.15 -34.71 -29.52
C ASN A 479 1.65 -34.45 -29.79
N ARG A 480 2.60 -34.78 -28.91
CA ARG A 480 4.06 -34.62 -29.12
C ARG A 480 4.61 -35.73 -30.00
N LYS A 481 4.22 -35.74 -31.27
CA LYS A 481 4.56 -36.81 -32.25
C LYS A 481 6.04 -36.86 -32.63
N LYS A 482 6.81 -35.78 -32.48
CA LYS A 482 8.25 -35.73 -32.76
C LYS A 482 9.12 -36.15 -31.56
N LEU A 483 8.55 -36.12 -30.33
CA LEU A 483 9.29 -36.45 -29.14
C LEU A 483 9.77 -37.89 -29.14
N ARG A 484 11.06 -38.09 -28.81
CA ARG A 484 11.70 -39.39 -28.68
C ARG A 484 12.51 -39.48 -27.38
N GLY A 485 12.49 -40.61 -26.74
CA GLY A 485 13.37 -40.92 -25.64
C GLY A 485 14.86 -40.92 -26.05
N GLY A 486 15.76 -41.04 -25.09
CA GLY A 486 17.20 -41.01 -25.33
C GLY A 486 17.71 -42.08 -26.28
N ALA A 487 17.17 -43.30 -26.20
CA ALA A 487 17.46 -44.43 -27.07
C ALA A 487 16.50 -44.51 -28.29
N GLY A 488 15.59 -43.55 -28.47
CA GLY A 488 14.69 -43.47 -29.60
C GLY A 488 13.28 -44.03 -29.36
N SER A 489 12.94 -44.44 -28.16
CA SER A 489 11.60 -44.94 -27.82
C SER A 489 10.52 -43.90 -28.04
N PHE A 490 9.35 -44.36 -28.49
CA PHE A 490 8.16 -43.51 -28.71
C PHE A 490 6.88 -44.34 -28.72
N LEU A 491 5.74 -43.71 -28.51
CA LEU A 491 4.40 -44.28 -28.75
C LEU A 491 3.81 -43.71 -30.04
N PRO A 492 3.10 -44.52 -30.86
CA PRO A 492 2.37 -44.03 -32.01
C PRO A 492 1.36 -42.93 -31.67
N ASP A 493 0.71 -43.07 -30.54
CA ASP A 493 -0.13 -42.04 -29.91
C ASP A 493 0.46 -41.65 -28.54
N PRO A 494 1.14 -40.50 -28.45
CA PRO A 494 1.74 -40.06 -27.19
C PRO A 494 0.73 -39.77 -26.06
N SER A 495 -0.56 -39.60 -26.38
CA SER A 495 -1.62 -39.40 -25.36
C SER A 495 -1.86 -40.64 -24.51
N THR A 496 -1.45 -41.81 -25.00
CA THR A 496 -1.59 -43.10 -24.30
C THR A 496 -0.46 -43.39 -23.33
N ALA A 497 0.53 -42.48 -23.21
CA ALA A 497 1.63 -42.65 -22.27
C ALA A 497 1.11 -42.71 -20.82
N ASP A 498 1.36 -43.83 -20.18
CA ASP A 498 1.12 -44.01 -18.76
C ASP A 498 2.33 -43.61 -17.90
N LYS A 499 2.25 -43.82 -16.59
CA LYS A 499 3.32 -43.45 -15.64
C LYS A 499 4.66 -44.16 -15.94
N SER A 500 4.66 -45.34 -16.58
CA SER A 500 5.90 -46.08 -16.93
C SER A 500 6.75 -45.35 -17.98
N TRP A 501 6.14 -44.48 -18.81
CA TRP A 501 6.80 -43.67 -19.80
C TRP A 501 7.48 -42.40 -19.25
N LEU A 502 7.23 -42.08 -17.98
CA LEU A 502 7.81 -40.94 -17.28
C LEU A 502 9.21 -41.29 -16.70
N CYS A 503 10.05 -41.89 -17.52
CA CYS A 503 11.37 -42.31 -17.12
C CYS A 503 12.44 -42.04 -18.20
N ILE A 504 13.71 -42.12 -17.80
CA ILE A 504 14.80 -42.08 -18.73
C ILE A 504 14.73 -43.33 -19.63
N ASP A 505 14.76 -43.11 -20.93
CA ASP A 505 14.67 -44.16 -21.94
C ASP A 505 15.89 -45.09 -21.91
N ASP A 506 15.66 -46.36 -21.57
CA ASP A 506 16.68 -47.41 -21.48
C ASP A 506 16.07 -48.77 -21.86
N PRO A 507 15.71 -48.97 -23.16
CA PRO A 507 15.02 -50.17 -23.62
C PRO A 507 15.89 -51.43 -23.48
N THR A 508 17.22 -51.28 -23.40
CA THR A 508 18.15 -52.42 -23.20
C THR A 508 17.98 -53.06 -21.81
N HIS A 509 17.47 -52.30 -20.83
CA HIS A 509 17.10 -52.77 -19.50
C HIS A 509 15.56 -52.82 -19.31
N GLY A 510 14.81 -52.91 -20.40
CA GLY A 510 13.33 -53.06 -20.36
C GLY A 510 12.54 -51.81 -19.97
N ARG A 511 13.14 -50.61 -20.07
CA ARG A 511 12.52 -49.35 -19.69
C ARG A 511 12.42 -48.40 -20.90
N SER A 512 11.35 -48.44 -21.65
CA SER A 512 11.06 -47.43 -22.66
C SER A 512 10.48 -46.19 -22.00
N GLY A 513 10.94 -44.99 -22.36
CA GLY A 513 10.51 -43.74 -21.79
C GLY A 513 10.67 -42.54 -22.73
N TYR A 514 10.12 -41.41 -22.36
CA TYR A 514 10.23 -40.19 -23.18
C TYR A 514 11.40 -39.29 -22.79
N PHE A 515 12.11 -39.59 -21.69
CA PHE A 515 13.19 -38.71 -21.24
C PHE A 515 14.55 -39.18 -21.74
N THR A 516 15.42 -38.21 -21.97
CA THR A 516 16.82 -38.39 -22.30
C THR A 516 17.68 -38.08 -21.07
N ARG A 517 18.65 -38.92 -20.74
CA ARG A 517 19.60 -38.62 -19.67
C ARG A 517 20.48 -37.43 -20.06
N LYS A 518 20.57 -36.43 -19.18
CA LYS A 518 21.60 -35.39 -19.31
C LYS A 518 22.95 -35.97 -18.91
N LEU A 519 23.92 -35.85 -19.79
CA LEU A 519 25.33 -36.31 -19.54
C LEU A 519 26.13 -35.21 -18.85
#